data_10ab7ab03349d384243f7c7c7629507a
#
_entry.id   10ab7ab03349d384243f7c7c7629507a
#
_cell.length_a   1.000
_cell.length_b   1.000
_cell.length_c   1.000
_cell.angle_alpha   90.00
_cell.angle_beta   90.00
_cell.angle_gamma   90.00
#
_symmetry.space_group_name_H-M   'P 1'
#
loop_
_entity.id
_entity.type
_entity.pdbx_description
1 polymer ?
#
loop_
_entity_poly.entity_id
_entity_poly.type
_entity_poly.pdbx_seq_one_letter_code
_entity_poly.pdbx_strand_id
1 'polypeptide(L)'
;MSSSNNIKYNDVFIEILGELAEIMQKQGDSFKSRAYQSAQETIILFKEDITNPIIQLKGLKGIGVSVLSKLNEYVETNKIDVLDRERLNPINILTNIYGIGPKKAKELIDIGIISIQNLQDNKHLLNNIQQIGLKYYDDIQQTIPREEINEYKEIIYETILNVAPEDTLCEIVGSYRRDKPVSGDIDIIITNKFNHINTFDSILNNLNHPNSIIKYILSRGKSKCLVVAQLPGKIFRRIDFLYALPEEYSFAILYFTGSKIFNTIMRQRALSYGYTLNEHGFSHMVNGIKTDKVIGNFPNEKSIFDFLEMEYKYPHERIDGRSVYTKLILPVELPVELPLELPVKLPLELPVELSEEIIKIKIKKPKNKKQTNTINTITTQDEVLLINSLIENFKMQGYISLCMLTEINLTNMLKIANDEYYCNGISIMTDAQYDILREYTLSIYPENITAQKGHASC
;
A
#
# COMPACT_ATOMS: atom_id res chain seq x y z
N MET A 1 31.33 -28.29 -19.69
CA MET A 1 30.50 -28.08 -18.49
C MET A 1 29.62 -26.87 -18.80
N SER A 2 28.37 -27.11 -19.17
CA SER A 2 27.40 -26.05 -19.48
C SER A 2 27.04 -25.38 -18.18
N SER A 3 27.36 -24.08 -18.04
CA SER A 3 26.83 -23.22 -16.99
C SER A 3 25.32 -23.16 -17.18
N SER A 4 24.58 -23.92 -16.36
CA SER A 4 23.14 -23.71 -16.21
C SER A 4 22.97 -22.30 -15.64
N ASN A 5 22.56 -21.36 -16.49
CA ASN A 5 22.04 -20.07 -16.01
C ASN A 5 20.85 -20.39 -15.11
N ASN A 6 21.03 -20.36 -13.81
CA ASN A 6 19.94 -20.47 -12.87
C ASN A 6 19.04 -19.24 -13.08
N ILE A 7 17.89 -19.47 -13.73
CA ILE A 7 16.88 -18.42 -13.95
C ILE A 7 16.37 -17.99 -12.59
N LYS A 8 16.37 -16.69 -12.34
CA LYS A 8 15.86 -16.07 -11.11
C LYS A 8 14.49 -15.48 -11.41
N TYR A 9 13.51 -15.85 -10.63
CA TYR A 9 12.11 -15.47 -10.87
C TYR A 9 11.59 -14.32 -10.03
N ASN A 10 12.38 -13.79 -9.08
CA ASN A 10 11.91 -12.75 -8.14
C ASN A 10 11.27 -11.55 -8.86
N ASP A 11 11.98 -10.95 -9.81
CA ASP A 11 11.53 -9.72 -10.46
C ASP A 11 10.29 -9.96 -11.31
N VAL A 12 10.27 -11.01 -12.11
CA VAL A 12 9.12 -11.35 -12.93
C VAL A 12 7.89 -11.73 -12.09
N PHE A 13 8.07 -12.40 -10.97
CA PHE A 13 6.96 -12.71 -10.07
C PHE A 13 6.39 -11.46 -9.40
N ILE A 14 7.25 -10.49 -9.05
CA ILE A 14 6.81 -9.18 -8.54
C ILE A 14 5.96 -8.46 -9.60
N GLU A 15 6.38 -8.47 -10.86
CA GLU A 15 5.64 -7.87 -11.97
C GLU A 15 4.29 -8.57 -12.20
N ILE A 16 4.28 -9.90 -12.31
CA ILE A 16 3.08 -10.72 -12.48
C ILE A 16 2.04 -10.46 -11.39
N LEU A 17 2.47 -10.51 -10.13
CA LEU A 17 1.57 -10.29 -9.00
C LEU A 17 1.07 -8.85 -8.93
N GLY A 18 1.92 -7.90 -9.33
CA GLY A 18 1.54 -6.50 -9.48
C GLY A 18 0.47 -6.28 -10.55
N GLU A 19 0.63 -6.88 -11.72
CA GLU A 19 -0.35 -6.82 -12.82
C GLU A 19 -1.68 -7.48 -12.42
N LEU A 20 -1.64 -8.66 -11.80
CA LEU A 20 -2.83 -9.32 -11.29
C LEU A 20 -3.56 -8.47 -10.24
N ALA A 21 -2.84 -7.83 -9.34
CA ALA A 21 -3.42 -6.93 -8.35
C ALA A 21 -4.10 -5.71 -8.99
N GLU A 22 -3.47 -5.11 -9.99
CA GLU A 22 -4.02 -3.98 -10.73
C GLU A 22 -5.28 -4.36 -11.51
N ILE A 23 -5.27 -5.49 -12.20
CA ILE A 23 -6.42 -6.04 -12.92
C ILE A 23 -7.61 -6.23 -11.97
N MET A 24 -7.40 -6.86 -10.82
CA MET A 24 -8.47 -7.05 -9.84
C MET A 24 -9.00 -5.72 -9.29
N GLN A 25 -8.13 -4.73 -9.10
CA GLN A 25 -8.55 -3.38 -8.70
C GLN A 25 -9.41 -2.71 -9.78
N LYS A 26 -9.02 -2.82 -11.05
CA LYS A 26 -9.80 -2.32 -12.20
C LYS A 26 -11.16 -3.00 -12.35
N GLN A 27 -11.27 -4.24 -11.92
CA GLN A 27 -12.53 -4.99 -11.89
C GLN A 27 -13.40 -4.68 -10.66
N GLY A 28 -12.87 -3.91 -9.70
CA GLY A 28 -13.53 -3.60 -8.43
C GLY A 28 -13.39 -4.68 -7.38
N ASP A 29 -12.62 -5.76 -7.63
CA ASP A 29 -12.32 -6.81 -6.67
C ASP A 29 -11.13 -6.40 -5.78
N SER A 30 -11.41 -5.49 -4.85
CA SER A 30 -10.40 -4.97 -3.93
C SER A 30 -9.79 -6.06 -3.03
N PHE A 31 -10.54 -7.15 -2.81
CA PHE A 31 -10.09 -8.25 -1.99
C PHE A 31 -8.98 -9.06 -2.68
N LYS A 32 -9.24 -9.54 -3.90
CA LYS A 32 -8.23 -10.26 -4.68
C LYS A 32 -7.04 -9.36 -5.00
N SER A 33 -7.30 -8.06 -5.27
CA SER A 33 -6.22 -7.08 -5.44
C SER A 33 -5.27 -7.06 -4.24
N ARG A 34 -5.80 -6.97 -3.01
CA ARG A 34 -4.99 -6.98 -1.78
C ARG A 34 -4.28 -8.32 -1.55
N ALA A 35 -4.91 -9.45 -1.89
CA ALA A 35 -4.29 -10.77 -1.79
C ALA A 35 -3.05 -10.86 -2.69
N TYR A 36 -3.14 -10.42 -3.95
CA TYR A 36 -1.99 -10.36 -4.85
C TYR A 36 -0.93 -9.34 -4.40
N GLN A 37 -1.34 -8.20 -3.84
CA GLN A 37 -0.42 -7.22 -3.24
C GLN A 37 0.35 -7.84 -2.06
N SER A 38 -0.34 -8.55 -1.17
CA SER A 38 0.32 -9.24 -0.05
C SER A 38 1.31 -10.31 -0.51
N ALA A 39 0.96 -11.07 -1.54
CA ALA A 39 1.89 -12.03 -2.16
C ALA A 39 3.10 -11.32 -2.80
N GLN A 40 2.87 -10.22 -3.51
CA GLN A 40 3.91 -9.38 -4.11
C GLN A 40 4.88 -8.86 -3.03
N GLU A 41 4.34 -8.33 -1.92
CA GLU A 41 5.14 -7.86 -0.78
C GLU A 41 6.01 -8.96 -0.19
N THR A 42 5.48 -10.17 -0.07
CA THR A 42 6.24 -11.33 0.44
C THR A 42 7.42 -11.66 -0.48
N ILE A 43 7.25 -11.62 -1.80
CA ILE A 43 8.34 -11.87 -2.75
C ILE A 43 9.36 -10.72 -2.76
N ILE A 44 8.91 -9.48 -2.64
CA ILE A 44 9.80 -8.31 -2.50
C ILE A 44 10.74 -8.46 -1.30
N LEU A 45 10.22 -8.97 -0.19
CA LEU A 45 10.98 -9.17 1.05
C LEU A 45 11.78 -10.48 1.08
N PHE A 46 11.57 -11.36 0.11
CA PHE A 46 12.27 -12.65 0.03
C PHE A 46 13.73 -12.44 -0.38
N LYS A 47 14.66 -12.79 0.51
CA LYS A 47 16.09 -12.45 0.38
C LYS A 47 16.84 -13.33 -0.62
N GLU A 48 16.34 -14.55 -0.85
CA GLU A 48 17.00 -15.53 -1.71
C GLU A 48 16.53 -15.40 -3.16
N ASP A 49 17.33 -15.95 -4.09
CA ASP A 49 16.91 -16.11 -5.47
C ASP A 49 15.86 -17.21 -5.57
N ILE A 50 14.70 -16.90 -6.14
CA ILE A 50 13.64 -17.87 -6.37
C ILE A 50 13.96 -18.61 -7.66
N THR A 51 14.25 -19.89 -7.51
CA THR A 51 14.53 -20.81 -8.63
C THR A 51 13.50 -21.94 -8.70
N ASN A 52 12.84 -22.24 -7.57
CA ASN A 52 11.75 -23.22 -7.48
C ASN A 52 10.65 -22.67 -6.54
N PRO A 53 9.58 -22.06 -7.09
CA PRO A 53 8.55 -21.42 -6.29
C PRO A 53 7.80 -22.38 -5.37
N ILE A 54 7.57 -23.64 -5.79
CA ILE A 54 6.81 -24.59 -4.98
C ILE A 54 7.55 -24.90 -3.67
N ILE A 55 8.87 -25.06 -3.76
CA ILE A 55 9.68 -25.40 -2.58
C ILE A 55 9.93 -24.16 -1.71
N GLN A 56 10.29 -23.05 -2.34
CA GLN A 56 10.78 -21.87 -1.62
C GLN A 56 9.66 -20.95 -1.09
N LEU A 57 8.50 -20.94 -1.74
CA LEU A 57 7.42 -19.99 -1.41
C LEU A 57 6.23 -20.63 -0.70
N LYS A 58 6.12 -21.96 -0.69
CA LYS A 58 5.00 -22.66 -0.05
C LYS A 58 4.94 -22.34 1.45
N GLY A 59 3.77 -21.91 1.91
CA GLY A 59 3.53 -21.60 3.33
C GLY A 59 3.96 -20.18 3.75
N LEU A 60 4.51 -19.37 2.84
CA LEU A 60 4.80 -17.98 3.14
C LEU A 60 3.51 -17.15 3.16
N LYS A 61 3.53 -16.05 3.94
CA LYS A 61 2.40 -15.13 4.06
C LYS A 61 1.92 -14.64 2.69
N GLY A 62 0.62 -14.70 2.43
CA GLY A 62 0.05 -14.25 1.16
C GLY A 62 0.26 -15.21 -0.01
N ILE A 63 1.06 -16.27 0.13
CA ILE A 63 1.32 -17.26 -0.92
C ILE A 63 0.40 -18.48 -0.72
N GLY A 64 -0.86 -18.32 -1.11
CA GLY A 64 -1.82 -19.42 -1.14
C GLY A 64 -1.65 -20.34 -2.35
N VAL A 65 -2.42 -21.44 -2.37
CA VAL A 65 -2.38 -22.44 -3.45
C VAL A 65 -2.59 -21.82 -4.83
N SER A 66 -3.55 -20.90 -4.97
CA SER A 66 -3.86 -20.24 -6.25
C SER A 66 -2.72 -19.34 -6.75
N VAL A 67 -2.02 -18.64 -5.84
CA VAL A 67 -0.84 -17.83 -6.20
C VAL A 67 0.29 -18.76 -6.64
N LEU A 68 0.58 -19.78 -5.82
CA LEU A 68 1.67 -20.71 -6.10
C LEU A 68 1.46 -21.45 -7.43
N SER A 69 0.22 -21.87 -7.74
CA SER A 69 -0.13 -22.49 -9.02
C SER A 69 0.20 -21.59 -10.22
N LYS A 70 -0.14 -20.29 -10.14
CA LYS A 70 0.15 -19.32 -11.20
C LYS A 70 1.66 -19.07 -11.38
N LEU A 71 2.39 -18.97 -10.27
CA LEU A 71 3.84 -18.80 -10.34
C LEU A 71 4.53 -20.03 -10.92
N ASN A 72 4.02 -21.23 -10.60
CA ASN A 72 4.52 -22.47 -11.18
C ASN A 72 4.16 -22.60 -12.68
N GLU A 73 2.93 -22.23 -13.06
CA GLU A 73 2.50 -22.14 -14.47
C GLU A 73 3.49 -21.28 -15.28
N TYR A 74 3.89 -20.13 -14.74
CA TYR A 74 4.90 -19.28 -15.40
C TYR A 74 6.26 -19.99 -15.54
N VAL A 75 6.72 -20.69 -14.52
CA VAL A 75 7.99 -21.45 -14.59
C VAL A 75 7.95 -22.50 -15.67
N GLU A 76 6.83 -23.19 -15.84
CA GLU A 76 6.66 -24.28 -16.81
C GLU A 76 6.42 -23.77 -18.24
N THR A 77 5.65 -22.68 -18.40
CA THR A 77 5.14 -22.25 -19.72
C THR A 77 5.67 -20.89 -20.17
N ASN A 78 6.33 -20.15 -19.28
CA ASN A 78 6.71 -18.74 -19.46
C ASN A 78 5.51 -17.81 -19.75
N LYS A 79 4.31 -18.22 -19.36
CA LYS A 79 3.04 -17.50 -19.55
C LYS A 79 2.13 -17.70 -18.34
N ILE A 80 1.12 -16.85 -18.23
CA ILE A 80 0.02 -17.01 -17.29
C ILE A 80 -1.29 -16.77 -18.05
N ASP A 81 -2.04 -17.84 -18.27
CA ASP A 81 -3.26 -17.82 -19.09
C ASP A 81 -4.30 -16.81 -18.55
N VAL A 82 -4.37 -16.66 -17.22
CA VAL A 82 -5.26 -15.67 -16.60
C VAL A 82 -4.88 -14.25 -17.00
N LEU A 83 -3.61 -13.90 -17.07
CA LEU A 83 -3.18 -12.56 -17.49
C LEU A 83 -3.53 -12.31 -18.97
N ASP A 84 -3.26 -13.25 -19.82
CA ASP A 84 -3.54 -13.11 -21.26
C ASP A 84 -5.05 -12.94 -21.52
N ARG A 85 -5.88 -13.71 -20.82
CA ARG A 85 -7.33 -13.57 -20.87
C ARG A 85 -7.80 -12.23 -20.32
N GLU A 86 -7.30 -11.83 -19.16
CA GLU A 86 -7.74 -10.60 -18.50
C GLU A 86 -7.29 -9.33 -19.23
N ARG A 87 -6.19 -9.35 -19.96
CA ARG A 87 -5.78 -8.25 -20.86
C ARG A 87 -6.81 -7.97 -21.95
N LEU A 88 -7.55 -8.99 -22.40
CA LEU A 88 -8.60 -8.88 -23.40
C LEU A 88 -9.99 -8.62 -22.80
N ASN A 89 -10.12 -8.63 -21.49
CA ASN A 89 -11.39 -8.42 -20.80
C ASN A 89 -11.88 -6.95 -20.99
N PRO A 90 -13.09 -6.72 -21.52
CA PRO A 90 -13.60 -5.37 -21.76
C PRO A 90 -13.54 -4.43 -20.56
N ILE A 91 -13.76 -4.94 -19.34
CA ILE A 91 -13.69 -4.11 -18.14
C ILE A 91 -12.28 -3.53 -17.93
N ASN A 92 -11.25 -4.33 -18.19
CA ASN A 92 -9.87 -3.89 -18.07
C ASN A 92 -9.48 -2.92 -19.19
N ILE A 93 -10.00 -3.12 -20.40
CA ILE A 93 -9.79 -2.22 -21.54
C ILE A 93 -10.43 -0.85 -21.24
N LEU A 94 -11.69 -0.82 -20.85
CA LEU A 94 -12.43 0.42 -20.61
C LEU A 94 -11.93 1.19 -19.40
N THR A 95 -11.51 0.50 -18.34
CA THR A 95 -10.96 1.16 -17.12
C THR A 95 -9.56 1.76 -17.31
N ASN A 96 -8.88 1.50 -18.43
CA ASN A 96 -7.65 2.20 -18.79
C ASN A 96 -7.91 3.64 -19.26
N ILE A 97 -9.17 3.97 -19.61
CA ILE A 97 -9.54 5.33 -20.00
C ILE A 97 -9.75 6.17 -18.75
N TYR A 98 -9.07 7.31 -18.67
CA TYR A 98 -9.19 8.19 -17.52
C TYR A 98 -10.65 8.60 -17.24
N GLY A 99 -11.05 8.49 -15.98
CA GLY A 99 -12.41 8.80 -15.52
C GLY A 99 -13.42 7.67 -15.69
N ILE A 100 -13.03 6.53 -16.28
CA ILE A 100 -13.87 5.33 -16.33
C ILE A 100 -13.40 4.35 -15.25
N GLY A 101 -14.13 4.31 -14.13
CA GLY A 101 -13.88 3.33 -13.08
C GLY A 101 -14.68 2.04 -13.29
N PRO A 102 -14.50 1.02 -12.40
CA PRO A 102 -15.15 -0.29 -12.53
C PRO A 102 -16.68 -0.20 -12.72
N LYS A 103 -17.33 0.65 -11.94
CA LYS A 103 -18.79 0.83 -12.01
C LYS A 103 -19.23 1.31 -13.40
N LYS A 104 -18.59 2.38 -13.92
CA LYS A 104 -18.93 2.93 -15.24
C LYS A 104 -18.58 1.96 -16.37
N ALA A 105 -17.44 1.24 -16.26
CA ALA A 105 -17.08 0.21 -17.23
C ALA A 105 -18.14 -0.89 -17.30
N LYS A 106 -18.65 -1.35 -16.15
CA LYS A 106 -19.71 -2.36 -16.10
C LYS A 106 -21.00 -1.84 -16.73
N GLU A 107 -21.45 -0.62 -16.40
CA GLU A 107 -22.62 0.02 -17.03
C GLU A 107 -22.50 0.05 -18.57
N LEU A 108 -21.30 0.37 -19.09
CA LEU A 108 -21.04 0.39 -20.53
C LEU A 108 -21.09 -1.00 -21.16
N ILE A 109 -20.51 -2.01 -20.49
CA ILE A 109 -20.53 -3.40 -20.96
C ILE A 109 -21.95 -3.95 -20.98
N ASP A 110 -22.76 -3.66 -19.97
CA ASP A 110 -24.16 -4.11 -19.87
C ASP A 110 -25.04 -3.61 -21.04
N ILE A 111 -24.65 -2.50 -21.69
CA ILE A 111 -25.30 -1.96 -22.90
C ILE A 111 -24.55 -2.30 -24.20
N GLY A 112 -23.58 -3.24 -24.16
CA GLY A 112 -22.88 -3.76 -25.34
C GLY A 112 -21.63 -2.99 -25.76
N ILE A 113 -21.14 -2.05 -24.96
CA ILE A 113 -19.87 -1.33 -25.22
C ILE A 113 -18.70 -2.13 -24.65
N ILE A 114 -17.99 -2.87 -25.51
CA ILE A 114 -16.94 -3.79 -25.10
C ILE A 114 -15.53 -3.46 -25.63
N SER A 115 -15.42 -2.37 -26.42
CA SER A 115 -14.15 -1.94 -27.01
C SER A 115 -14.04 -0.41 -27.01
N ILE A 116 -12.81 0.08 -27.21
CA ILE A 116 -12.54 1.52 -27.35
C ILE A 116 -13.25 2.07 -28.60
N GLN A 117 -13.28 1.31 -29.70
CA GLN A 117 -13.98 1.73 -30.92
C GLN A 117 -15.50 1.88 -30.67
N ASN A 118 -16.14 0.88 -30.03
CA ASN A 118 -17.56 1.01 -29.66
C ASN A 118 -17.82 2.25 -28.79
N LEU A 119 -16.88 2.58 -27.90
CA LEU A 119 -17.02 3.73 -27.03
C LEU A 119 -16.82 5.06 -27.77
N GLN A 120 -15.92 5.11 -28.76
CA GLN A 120 -15.75 6.27 -29.64
C GLN A 120 -17.01 6.58 -30.43
N ASP A 121 -17.71 5.56 -30.94
CA ASP A 121 -18.97 5.69 -31.67
C ASP A 121 -20.12 6.15 -30.74
N ASN A 122 -19.99 5.89 -29.44
CA ASN A 122 -20.99 6.18 -28.41
C ASN A 122 -20.51 7.18 -27.34
N LYS A 123 -19.63 8.10 -27.70
CA LYS A 123 -19.04 9.08 -26.77
C LYS A 123 -20.04 9.95 -26.01
N HIS A 124 -21.29 10.04 -26.48
CA HIS A 124 -22.39 10.75 -25.81
C HIS A 124 -22.79 10.12 -24.47
N LEU A 125 -22.40 8.86 -24.22
CA LEU A 125 -22.61 8.15 -22.94
C LEU A 125 -21.59 8.55 -21.85
N LEU A 126 -20.62 9.37 -22.20
CA LEU A 126 -19.52 9.79 -21.35
C LEU A 126 -19.68 11.25 -20.91
N ASN A 127 -19.26 11.54 -19.68
CA ASN A 127 -19.13 12.93 -19.24
C ASN A 127 -17.89 13.60 -19.87
N ASN A 128 -17.75 14.92 -19.72
CA ASN A 128 -16.68 15.70 -20.35
C ASN A 128 -15.27 15.18 -20.03
N ILE A 129 -15.01 14.78 -18.77
CA ILE A 129 -13.70 14.26 -18.34
C ILE A 129 -13.39 12.93 -19.01
N GLN A 130 -14.38 12.03 -19.05
CA GLN A 130 -14.27 10.74 -19.71
C GLN A 130 -14.08 10.88 -21.23
N GLN A 131 -14.75 11.86 -21.84
CA GLN A 131 -14.55 12.16 -23.27
C GLN A 131 -13.14 12.67 -23.56
N ILE A 132 -12.55 13.48 -22.67
CA ILE A 132 -11.15 13.91 -22.77
C ILE A 132 -10.24 12.69 -22.60
N GLY A 133 -10.46 11.85 -21.60
CA GLY A 133 -9.71 10.61 -21.39
C GLY A 133 -9.74 9.67 -22.60
N LEU A 134 -10.92 9.51 -23.23
CA LEU A 134 -11.08 8.72 -24.46
C LEU A 134 -10.38 9.36 -25.66
N LYS A 135 -10.53 10.68 -25.84
CA LYS A 135 -9.97 11.41 -26.98
C LYS A 135 -8.45 11.33 -27.04
N TYR A 136 -7.79 11.38 -25.89
CA TYR A 136 -6.33 11.40 -25.79
C TYR A 136 -5.76 10.09 -25.25
N TYR A 137 -6.56 9.01 -25.30
CA TYR A 137 -6.19 7.70 -24.77
C TYR A 137 -4.88 7.20 -25.35
N ASP A 138 -4.74 7.19 -26.68
CA ASP A 138 -3.56 6.67 -27.36
C ASP A 138 -2.30 7.51 -27.08
N ASP A 139 -2.44 8.80 -26.90
CA ASP A 139 -1.33 9.71 -26.56
C ASP A 139 -0.86 9.49 -25.12
N ILE A 140 -1.81 9.40 -24.18
CA ILE A 140 -1.53 9.28 -22.74
C ILE A 140 -0.92 7.90 -22.39
N GLN A 141 -1.20 6.86 -23.18
CA GLN A 141 -0.62 5.53 -22.96
C GLN A 141 0.83 5.42 -23.42
N GLN A 142 1.32 6.37 -24.22
CA GLN A 142 2.71 6.34 -24.69
C GLN A 142 3.68 6.84 -23.63
N THR A 143 4.81 6.17 -23.50
CA THR A 143 5.89 6.60 -22.64
C THR A 143 6.46 7.95 -23.09
N ILE A 144 6.91 8.75 -22.13
CA ILE A 144 7.44 10.10 -22.32
C ILE A 144 8.96 10.04 -22.29
N PRO A 145 9.69 10.39 -23.35
CA PRO A 145 11.14 10.51 -23.34
C PRO A 145 11.61 11.53 -22.29
N ARG A 146 12.76 11.28 -21.69
CA ARG A 146 13.34 12.17 -20.67
C ARG A 146 13.58 13.59 -21.19
N GLU A 147 14.01 13.70 -22.43
CA GLU A 147 14.24 15.00 -23.11
C GLU A 147 12.95 15.81 -23.20
N GLU A 148 11.82 15.17 -23.49
CA GLU A 148 10.51 15.84 -23.53
C GLU A 148 10.09 16.31 -22.12
N ILE A 149 10.40 15.55 -21.08
CA ILE A 149 10.15 15.97 -19.69
C ILE A 149 11.02 17.18 -19.33
N ASN A 150 12.25 17.26 -19.81
CA ASN A 150 13.11 18.42 -19.61
C ASN A 150 12.50 19.69 -20.21
N GLU A 151 11.88 19.60 -21.41
CA GLU A 151 11.19 20.76 -22.01
C GLU A 151 10.00 21.22 -21.13
N TYR A 152 9.21 20.30 -20.58
CA TYR A 152 8.15 20.62 -19.60
C TYR A 152 8.73 21.24 -18.33
N LYS A 153 9.83 20.70 -17.83
CA LYS A 153 10.52 21.21 -16.64
C LYS A 153 10.92 22.67 -16.78
N GLU A 154 11.54 23.03 -17.89
CA GLU A 154 11.96 24.40 -18.15
C GLU A 154 10.78 25.38 -18.09
N ILE A 155 9.70 25.10 -18.79
CA ILE A 155 8.50 25.96 -18.80
C ILE A 155 7.88 26.08 -17.40
N ILE A 156 7.80 24.97 -16.67
CA ILE A 156 7.19 24.95 -15.33
C ILE A 156 8.06 25.74 -14.35
N TYR A 157 9.38 25.56 -14.39
CA TYR A 157 10.30 26.27 -13.51
C TYR A 157 10.33 27.76 -13.81
N GLU A 158 10.33 28.15 -15.07
CA GLU A 158 10.21 29.57 -15.49
C GLU A 158 8.89 30.17 -14.98
N THR A 159 7.78 29.42 -15.09
CA THR A 159 6.49 29.90 -14.56
C THR A 159 6.56 30.09 -13.06
N ILE A 160 7.15 29.15 -12.31
CA ILE A 160 7.29 29.25 -10.85
C ILE A 160 8.13 30.48 -10.47
N LEU A 161 9.25 30.69 -11.12
CA LEU A 161 10.12 31.88 -10.89
C LEU A 161 9.38 33.18 -11.08
N ASN A 162 8.43 33.25 -12.02
CA ASN A 162 7.70 34.46 -12.35
C ASN A 162 6.51 34.76 -11.43
N VAL A 163 5.88 33.72 -10.87
CA VAL A 163 4.56 33.88 -10.19
C VAL A 163 4.52 33.40 -8.74
N ALA A 164 5.54 32.69 -8.29
CA ALA A 164 5.60 32.11 -6.97
C ALA A 164 6.61 32.84 -6.06
N PRO A 165 6.46 32.77 -4.73
CA PRO A 165 7.46 33.26 -3.79
C PRO A 165 8.82 32.59 -4.00
N GLU A 166 9.92 33.31 -3.70
CA GLU A 166 11.29 32.81 -3.87
C GLU A 166 11.62 31.54 -3.09
N ASP A 167 10.89 31.28 -1.99
CA ASP A 167 11.03 30.09 -1.16
C ASP A 167 10.28 28.86 -1.71
N THR A 168 9.70 28.96 -2.90
CA THR A 168 8.97 27.85 -3.54
C THR A 168 9.94 26.84 -4.13
N LEU A 169 9.77 25.59 -3.73
CA LEU A 169 10.49 24.43 -4.25
C LEU A 169 9.60 23.64 -5.20
N CYS A 170 10.18 23.14 -6.27
CA CYS A 170 9.52 22.30 -7.25
C CYS A 170 10.44 21.14 -7.64
N GLU A 171 9.93 19.92 -7.64
CA GLU A 171 10.68 18.73 -8.04
C GLU A 171 9.84 17.84 -8.93
N ILE A 172 10.39 17.39 -10.06
CA ILE A 172 9.81 16.32 -10.86
C ILE A 172 10.26 15.00 -10.24
N VAL A 173 9.31 14.17 -9.85
CA VAL A 173 9.55 12.92 -9.15
C VAL A 173 9.30 11.68 -10.04
N GLY A 174 8.82 10.58 -9.50
CA GLY A 174 8.53 9.36 -10.27
C GLY A 174 9.76 8.71 -10.89
N SER A 175 9.57 8.07 -12.03
CA SER A 175 10.65 7.41 -12.78
C SER A 175 11.67 8.39 -13.34
N TYR A 176 11.27 9.63 -13.62
CA TYR A 176 12.18 10.70 -14.04
C TYR A 176 13.26 10.97 -12.99
N ARG A 177 12.91 11.13 -11.71
CA ARG A 177 13.88 11.37 -10.63
C ARG A 177 14.80 10.17 -10.38
N ARG A 178 14.34 8.95 -10.75
CA ARG A 178 15.15 7.72 -10.70
C ARG A 178 16.04 7.51 -11.93
N ASP A 179 16.27 8.53 -12.74
CA ASP A 179 17.11 8.53 -13.94
C ASP A 179 16.68 7.53 -15.03
N LYS A 180 15.37 7.19 -15.08
CA LYS A 180 14.87 6.36 -16.17
C LYS A 180 14.84 7.13 -17.49
N PRO A 181 15.15 6.48 -18.64
CA PRO A 181 15.15 7.14 -19.95
C PRO A 181 13.76 7.54 -20.42
N VAL A 182 12.72 6.87 -19.89
CA VAL A 182 11.31 7.16 -20.20
C VAL A 182 10.46 7.08 -18.94
N SER A 183 9.32 7.78 -18.95
CA SER A 183 8.32 7.77 -17.87
C SER A 183 6.92 7.53 -18.44
N GLY A 184 5.98 7.01 -17.63
CA GLY A 184 4.57 6.86 -18.02
C GLY A 184 3.78 8.16 -17.88
N ASP A 185 4.16 9.00 -16.92
CA ASP A 185 3.55 10.29 -16.61
C ASP A 185 4.60 11.24 -16.03
N ILE A 186 4.20 12.47 -15.75
CA ILE A 186 5.05 13.48 -15.13
C ILE A 186 4.43 13.85 -13.79
N ASP A 187 5.06 13.42 -12.70
CA ASP A 187 4.66 13.79 -11.33
C ASP A 187 5.49 14.98 -10.84
N ILE A 188 4.83 16.01 -10.36
CA ILE A 188 5.47 17.26 -9.91
C ILE A 188 5.02 17.57 -8.49
N ILE A 189 5.98 17.77 -7.60
CA ILE A 189 5.71 18.18 -6.22
C ILE A 189 6.17 19.61 -6.02
N ILE A 190 5.28 20.43 -5.49
CA ILE A 190 5.49 21.84 -5.19
C ILE A 190 5.31 22.04 -3.68
N THR A 191 6.16 22.85 -3.07
CA THR A 191 6.01 23.32 -1.69
C THR A 191 6.58 24.72 -1.54
N ASN A 192 6.30 25.41 -0.45
CA ASN A 192 7.03 26.60 -0.04
C ASN A 192 7.14 26.69 1.47
N LYS A 193 8.23 27.28 1.96
CA LYS A 193 8.60 27.29 3.38
C LYS A 193 7.51 27.87 4.30
N PHE A 194 6.79 28.88 3.85
CA PHE A 194 5.79 29.58 4.64
C PHE A 194 4.34 29.13 4.34
N ASN A 195 4.18 28.03 3.64
CA ASN A 195 2.89 27.42 3.30
C ASN A 195 1.88 28.43 2.69
N HIS A 196 2.34 29.20 1.70
CA HIS A 196 1.48 30.12 0.95
C HIS A 196 0.52 29.35 0.05
N ILE A 197 -0.64 28.99 0.57
CA ILE A 197 -1.62 28.09 -0.07
C ILE A 197 -2.06 28.55 -1.47
N ASN A 198 -2.06 29.87 -1.71
CA ASN A 198 -2.42 30.43 -3.03
C ASN A 198 -1.33 30.24 -4.10
N THR A 199 -0.11 29.87 -3.73
CA THR A 199 1.00 29.64 -4.66
C THR A 199 0.66 28.55 -5.66
N PHE A 200 0.08 27.45 -5.19
CA PHE A 200 -0.31 26.34 -6.06
C PHE A 200 -1.32 26.76 -7.13
N ASP A 201 -2.34 27.51 -6.73
CA ASP A 201 -3.34 28.04 -7.66
C ASP A 201 -2.76 29.05 -8.64
N SER A 202 -1.85 29.92 -8.20
CA SER A 202 -1.18 30.91 -9.07
C SER A 202 -0.38 30.22 -10.15
N ILE A 203 0.41 29.20 -9.81
CA ILE A 203 1.20 28.41 -10.77
C ILE A 203 0.28 27.73 -11.79
N LEU A 204 -0.74 27.01 -11.30
CA LEU A 204 -1.66 26.27 -12.17
C LEU A 204 -2.44 27.19 -13.12
N ASN A 205 -2.87 28.35 -12.66
CA ASN A 205 -3.60 29.32 -13.48
C ASN A 205 -2.71 29.88 -14.59
N ASN A 206 -1.43 30.15 -14.32
CA ASN A 206 -0.48 30.60 -15.34
C ASN A 206 -0.15 29.49 -16.35
N LEU A 207 0.03 28.24 -15.89
CA LEU A 207 0.23 27.10 -16.79
C LEU A 207 -1.02 26.73 -17.61
N ASN A 208 -2.21 27.19 -17.20
CA ASN A 208 -3.49 26.97 -17.89
C ASN A 208 -3.89 28.15 -18.81
N HIS A 209 -3.02 29.10 -19.06
CA HIS A 209 -3.26 30.18 -20.01
C HIS A 209 -3.38 29.62 -21.45
N PRO A 210 -4.16 30.19 -22.39
CA PRO A 210 -4.37 29.65 -23.73
C PRO A 210 -3.10 29.27 -24.50
N ASN A 211 -2.02 30.02 -24.30
CA ASN A 211 -0.72 29.78 -24.96
C ASN A 211 0.25 28.92 -24.13
N SER A 212 -0.17 28.42 -22.98
CA SER A 212 0.65 27.60 -22.10
C SER A 212 0.41 26.10 -22.29
N ILE A 213 1.05 25.27 -21.46
CA ILE A 213 1.13 23.84 -21.66
C ILE A 213 -0.15 23.08 -21.25
N ILE A 214 -0.89 23.54 -20.24
CA ILE A 214 -2.11 22.84 -19.81
C ILE A 214 -3.23 23.06 -20.82
N LYS A 215 -3.76 21.98 -21.37
CA LYS A 215 -4.87 22.01 -22.33
C LYS A 215 -6.19 21.61 -21.73
N TYR A 216 -6.17 20.68 -20.78
CA TYR A 216 -7.37 20.22 -20.07
C TYR A 216 -7.04 19.91 -18.62
N ILE A 217 -7.92 20.33 -17.72
CA ILE A 217 -7.88 19.94 -16.31
C ILE A 217 -8.81 18.74 -16.14
N LEU A 218 -8.22 17.60 -15.73
CA LEU A 218 -8.97 16.37 -15.49
C LEU A 218 -9.56 16.36 -14.07
N SER A 219 -8.81 16.85 -13.10
CA SER A 219 -9.21 17.00 -11.71
C SER A 219 -8.43 18.13 -11.07
N ARG A 220 -9.09 18.96 -10.25
CA ARG A 220 -8.45 20.02 -9.48
C ARG A 220 -8.99 20.06 -8.06
N GLY A 221 -8.12 19.79 -7.11
CA GLY A 221 -8.33 19.93 -5.67
C GLY A 221 -7.44 21.03 -5.09
N LYS A 222 -7.45 21.17 -3.78
CA LYS A 222 -6.65 22.19 -3.06
C LYS A 222 -5.14 21.92 -3.14
N SER A 223 -4.74 20.65 -3.16
CA SER A 223 -3.33 20.22 -3.13
C SER A 223 -2.97 19.25 -4.25
N LYS A 224 -3.89 18.94 -5.16
CA LYS A 224 -3.66 18.03 -6.28
C LYS A 224 -4.39 18.51 -7.51
N CYS A 225 -3.70 18.50 -8.66
CA CYS A 225 -4.28 18.81 -9.95
C CYS A 225 -3.74 17.86 -11.01
N LEU A 226 -4.65 17.16 -11.69
CA LEU A 226 -4.33 16.27 -12.80
C LEU A 226 -4.71 16.97 -14.11
N VAL A 227 -3.80 16.98 -15.06
CA VAL A 227 -4.00 17.69 -16.31
C VAL A 227 -3.56 16.86 -17.52
N VAL A 228 -4.13 17.22 -18.67
CA VAL A 228 -3.59 16.86 -19.98
C VAL A 228 -2.86 18.09 -20.51
N ALA A 229 -1.58 17.94 -20.74
CA ALA A 229 -0.67 18.99 -21.22
C ALA A 229 -0.13 18.67 -22.60
N GLN A 230 0.31 19.68 -23.32
CA GLN A 230 0.90 19.51 -24.65
C GLN A 230 1.96 20.59 -24.91
N LEU A 231 3.14 20.17 -25.31
CA LEU A 231 4.16 21.04 -25.93
C LEU A 231 3.85 21.30 -27.41
N PRO A 232 4.28 22.42 -27.98
CA PRO A 232 4.10 22.69 -29.40
C PRO A 232 4.64 21.55 -30.27
N GLY A 233 3.79 21.02 -31.15
CA GLY A 233 4.17 19.94 -32.09
C GLY A 233 4.35 18.57 -31.48
N LYS A 234 4.10 18.39 -30.18
CA LYS A 234 4.16 17.10 -29.48
C LYS A 234 2.76 16.52 -29.23
N ILE A 235 2.71 15.25 -28.83
CA ILE A 235 1.46 14.58 -28.42
C ILE A 235 1.05 15.00 -27.01
N PHE A 236 -0.18 14.66 -26.62
CA PHE A 236 -0.70 15.02 -25.31
C PHE A 236 -0.14 14.11 -24.21
N ARG A 237 0.19 14.69 -23.05
CA ARG A 237 0.79 14.01 -21.91
C ARG A 237 -0.02 14.24 -20.64
N ARG A 238 0.00 13.27 -19.72
CA ARG A 238 -0.55 13.47 -18.39
C ARG A 238 0.50 14.05 -17.46
N ILE A 239 0.13 15.12 -16.75
CA ILE A 239 0.95 15.71 -15.69
C ILE A 239 0.10 15.78 -14.41
N ASP A 240 0.68 15.30 -13.33
CA ASP A 240 0.08 15.29 -11.99
C ASP A 240 0.85 16.30 -11.12
N PHE A 241 0.20 17.40 -10.76
CA PHE A 241 0.73 18.40 -9.83
C PHE A 241 0.25 18.12 -8.42
N LEU A 242 1.16 18.13 -7.46
CA LEU A 242 0.88 17.98 -6.03
C LEU A 242 1.50 19.14 -5.28
N TYR A 243 0.75 19.69 -4.31
CA TYR A 243 1.27 20.59 -3.31
C TYR A 243 1.45 19.83 -2.00
N ALA A 244 2.66 19.80 -1.49
CA ALA A 244 2.98 19.21 -0.19
C ALA A 244 3.18 20.31 0.84
N LEU A 245 2.69 20.12 2.07
CA LEU A 245 3.02 20.98 3.19
C LEU A 245 4.53 20.94 3.46
N PRO A 246 5.15 22.03 3.93
CA PRO A 246 6.60 22.09 4.18
C PRO A 246 7.12 20.92 5.02
N GLU A 247 6.41 20.59 6.08
CA GLU A 247 6.75 19.47 6.99
C GLU A 247 6.50 18.08 6.39
N GLU A 248 5.77 17.98 5.30
CA GLU A 248 5.47 16.74 4.59
C GLU A 248 6.33 16.56 3.33
N TYR A 249 7.02 17.62 2.90
CA TYR A 249 7.72 17.64 1.61
C TYR A 249 8.73 16.50 1.44
N SER A 250 9.56 16.24 2.44
CA SER A 250 10.56 15.16 2.40
C SER A 250 9.91 13.78 2.22
N PHE A 251 8.78 13.55 2.87
CA PHE A 251 8.01 12.33 2.77
C PHE A 251 7.31 12.21 1.41
N ALA A 252 6.75 13.30 0.91
CA ALA A 252 6.13 13.34 -0.42
C ALA A 252 7.18 13.06 -1.51
N ILE A 253 8.34 13.71 -1.45
CA ILE A 253 9.45 13.45 -2.38
C ILE A 253 9.87 11.98 -2.33
N LEU A 254 10.06 11.41 -1.15
CA LEU A 254 10.41 9.99 -1.00
C LEU A 254 9.35 9.07 -1.60
N TYR A 255 8.09 9.28 -1.23
CA TYR A 255 6.97 8.44 -1.65
C TYR A 255 6.75 8.48 -3.17
N PHE A 256 6.66 9.67 -3.76
CA PHE A 256 6.42 9.83 -5.19
C PHE A 256 7.65 9.55 -6.06
N THR A 257 8.87 9.65 -5.51
CA THR A 257 10.07 9.14 -6.20
C THR A 257 9.99 7.62 -6.37
N GLY A 258 9.51 6.87 -5.39
CA GLY A 258 9.42 5.41 -5.45
C GLY A 258 10.82 4.75 -5.48
N SER A 259 10.96 3.55 -6.06
CA SER A 259 9.94 2.79 -6.78
C SER A 259 8.83 2.26 -5.83
N LYS A 260 7.77 1.68 -6.40
CA LYS A 260 6.71 1.01 -5.60
C LYS A 260 7.31 -0.07 -4.70
N ILE A 261 8.24 -0.86 -5.22
CA ILE A 261 8.98 -1.90 -4.50
C ILE A 261 9.76 -1.28 -3.34
N PHE A 262 10.52 -0.22 -3.61
CA PHE A 262 11.29 0.48 -2.61
C PHE A 262 10.42 1.06 -1.49
N ASN A 263 9.30 1.70 -1.83
CA ASN A 263 8.33 2.21 -0.86
C ASN A 263 7.74 1.09 0.01
N THR A 264 7.52 -0.10 -0.57
CA THR A 264 7.04 -1.26 0.19
C THR A 264 8.04 -1.65 1.27
N ILE A 265 9.33 -1.69 0.95
CA ILE A 265 10.38 -2.04 1.92
C ILE A 265 10.49 -0.97 3.02
N MET A 266 10.51 0.31 2.64
CA MET A 266 10.51 1.42 3.60
C MET A 266 9.34 1.33 4.57
N ARG A 267 8.12 1.05 4.07
CA ARG A 267 6.91 0.88 4.90
C ARG A 267 7.01 -0.34 5.80
N GLN A 268 7.51 -1.48 5.30
CA GLN A 268 7.70 -2.68 6.13
C GLN A 268 8.76 -2.44 7.22
N ARG A 269 9.82 -1.70 6.90
CA ARG A 269 10.80 -1.31 7.91
C ARG A 269 10.17 -0.40 8.97
N ALA A 270 9.37 0.60 8.58
CA ALA A 270 8.64 1.44 9.51
C ALA A 270 7.71 0.62 10.41
N LEU A 271 6.96 -0.34 9.86
CA LEU A 271 6.09 -1.24 10.61
C LEU A 271 6.87 -2.08 11.63
N SER A 272 8.08 -2.54 11.33
CA SER A 272 8.92 -3.28 12.28
C SER A 272 9.39 -2.44 13.47
N TYR A 273 9.36 -1.12 13.35
CA TYR A 273 9.63 -0.15 14.43
C TYR A 273 8.36 0.38 15.10
N GLY A 274 7.17 -0.16 14.77
CA GLY A 274 5.90 0.30 15.31
C GLY A 274 5.38 1.59 14.70
N TYR A 275 5.74 1.90 13.45
CA TYR A 275 5.27 3.08 12.73
C TYR A 275 4.62 2.72 11.39
N THR A 276 3.72 3.56 10.91
CA THR A 276 3.33 3.61 9.49
C THR A 276 4.06 4.74 8.79
N LEU A 277 4.34 4.56 7.50
CA LEU A 277 4.97 5.55 6.63
C LEU A 277 4.12 5.79 5.38
N ASN A 278 3.82 7.06 5.10
CA ASN A 278 3.19 7.48 3.85
C ASN A 278 3.74 8.85 3.41
N GLU A 279 3.14 9.46 2.39
CA GLU A 279 3.50 10.77 1.85
C GLU A 279 3.34 11.93 2.82
N HIS A 280 2.61 11.74 3.92
CA HIS A 280 2.35 12.75 4.97
C HIS A 280 3.26 12.59 6.19
N GLY A 281 4.04 11.52 6.28
CA GLY A 281 4.95 11.28 7.40
C GLY A 281 4.80 9.94 8.08
N PHE A 282 5.39 9.85 9.28
CA PHE A 282 5.23 8.72 10.18
C PHE A 282 4.03 8.90 11.10
N SER A 283 3.38 7.78 11.44
CA SER A 283 2.42 7.71 12.54
C SER A 283 2.68 6.46 13.37
N HIS A 284 2.42 6.53 14.67
CA HIS A 284 2.55 5.39 15.56
C HIS A 284 1.56 4.29 15.22
N MET A 285 1.96 3.04 15.44
CA MET A 285 1.13 1.85 15.35
C MET A 285 1.03 1.20 16.72
N VAL A 286 -0.16 1.22 17.31
CA VAL A 286 -0.43 0.56 18.61
C VAL A 286 -1.47 -0.52 18.38
N ASN A 287 -1.12 -1.76 18.66
CA ASN A 287 -2.00 -2.93 18.45
C ASN A 287 -2.58 -3.01 17.01
N GLY A 288 -1.76 -2.69 15.99
CA GLY A 288 -2.17 -2.73 14.59
C GLY A 288 -3.05 -1.54 14.16
N ILE A 289 -3.30 -0.57 15.04
CA ILE A 289 -4.10 0.64 14.78
C ILE A 289 -3.15 1.83 14.61
N LYS A 290 -3.35 2.58 13.53
CA LYS A 290 -2.67 3.86 13.33
C LYS A 290 -3.19 4.88 14.35
N THR A 291 -2.27 5.50 15.08
CA THR A 291 -2.56 6.56 16.06
C THR A 291 -1.91 7.89 15.65
N ASP A 292 -1.35 8.62 16.59
CA ASP A 292 -0.87 9.98 16.39
C ASP A 292 0.31 10.05 15.40
N LYS A 293 0.41 11.19 14.73
CA LYS A 293 1.54 11.52 13.87
C LYS A 293 2.81 11.66 14.71
N VAL A 294 3.91 11.09 14.24
CA VAL A 294 5.21 11.26 14.90
C VAL A 294 5.66 12.72 14.76
N ILE A 295 5.91 13.36 15.89
CA ILE A 295 6.47 14.72 15.94
C ILE A 295 7.99 14.58 15.79
N GLY A 296 8.53 15.07 14.69
CA GLY A 296 9.96 15.01 14.42
C GLY A 296 10.36 16.01 13.33
N ASN A 297 11.65 16.31 13.26
CA ASN A 297 12.19 17.14 12.18
C ASN A 297 12.79 16.25 11.09
N PHE A 298 12.13 16.25 9.92
CA PHE A 298 12.55 15.49 8.75
C PHE A 298 12.85 16.44 7.57
N PRO A 299 13.96 17.20 7.60
CA PRO A 299 14.24 18.25 6.62
C PRO A 299 14.53 17.72 5.21
N ASN A 300 14.84 16.44 5.07
CA ASN A 300 15.16 15.79 3.79
C ASN A 300 14.93 14.28 3.86
N GLU A 301 14.99 13.60 2.71
CA GLU A 301 14.82 12.15 2.64
C GLU A 301 15.82 11.38 3.52
N LYS A 302 17.07 11.86 3.62
CA LYS A 302 18.11 11.17 4.42
C LYS A 302 17.68 11.06 5.88
N SER A 303 17.05 12.08 6.47
CA SER A 303 16.57 12.03 7.85
C SER A 303 15.49 10.95 8.07
N ILE A 304 14.70 10.61 7.03
CA ILE A 304 13.73 9.51 7.07
C ILE A 304 14.46 8.16 7.08
N PHE A 305 15.52 8.01 6.27
CA PHE A 305 16.35 6.80 6.27
C PHE A 305 17.08 6.64 7.62
N ASP A 306 17.64 7.71 8.16
CA ASP A 306 18.33 7.69 9.44
C ASP A 306 17.40 7.28 10.59
N PHE A 307 16.15 7.79 10.58
CA PHE A 307 15.11 7.42 11.55
C PHE A 307 14.78 5.92 11.52
N LEU A 308 14.82 5.32 10.31
CA LEU A 308 14.57 3.89 10.12
C LEU A 308 15.85 3.03 10.24
N GLU A 309 16.99 3.63 10.61
CA GLU A 309 18.29 2.96 10.65
C GLU A 309 18.64 2.26 9.32
N MET A 310 18.35 2.94 8.22
CA MET A 310 18.62 2.46 6.87
C MET A 310 19.76 3.25 6.24
N GLU A 311 20.53 2.58 5.38
CA GLU A 311 21.48 3.28 4.52
C GLU A 311 20.76 4.12 3.49
N TYR A 312 21.14 5.40 3.33
CA TYR A 312 20.54 6.25 2.32
C TYR A 312 20.80 5.71 0.91
N LYS A 313 19.76 5.62 0.12
CA LYS A 313 19.83 5.25 -1.29
C LYS A 313 19.43 6.42 -2.17
N TYR A 314 20.29 6.73 -3.14
CA TYR A 314 19.97 7.74 -4.15
C TYR A 314 18.77 7.30 -5.01
N PRO A 315 18.01 8.22 -5.60
CA PRO A 315 16.83 7.87 -6.39
C PRO A 315 17.07 6.78 -7.44
N HIS A 316 18.17 6.85 -8.19
CA HIS A 316 18.52 5.88 -9.24
C HIS A 316 18.84 4.48 -8.70
N GLU A 317 19.22 4.35 -7.41
CA GLU A 317 19.51 3.08 -6.75
C GLU A 317 18.23 2.38 -6.23
N ARG A 318 17.08 3.08 -6.23
CA ARG A 318 15.80 2.56 -5.69
C ARG A 318 15.07 1.67 -6.71
N ILE A 319 15.77 0.67 -7.25
CA ILE A 319 15.32 -0.16 -8.35
C ILE A 319 14.52 -1.34 -7.83
N ASP A 320 15.08 -2.10 -6.87
CA ASP A 320 14.55 -3.35 -6.35
C ASP A 320 14.61 -3.43 -4.83
N GLY A 321 14.13 -4.55 -4.28
CA GLY A 321 14.13 -4.81 -2.85
C GLY A 321 15.49 -5.17 -2.26
N ARG A 322 16.44 -5.58 -3.08
CA ARG A 322 17.76 -6.03 -2.64
C ARG A 322 18.75 -4.88 -2.47
N SER A 323 18.45 -3.73 -3.09
CA SER A 323 19.25 -2.50 -2.94
C SER A 323 19.14 -1.87 -1.54
N VAL A 324 18.22 -2.36 -0.70
CA VAL A 324 18.00 -1.81 0.65
C VAL A 324 18.78 -2.58 1.67
N TYR A 325 19.80 -1.93 2.24
CA TYR A 325 20.55 -2.46 3.37
C TYR A 325 20.17 -1.70 4.64
N THR A 326 19.99 -2.46 5.74
CA THR A 326 19.98 -1.87 7.07
C THR A 326 21.40 -1.48 7.44
N LYS A 327 21.61 -0.35 8.10
CA LYS A 327 22.90 -0.05 8.72
C LYS A 327 23.24 -1.22 9.66
N LEU A 328 24.33 -1.91 9.40
CA LEU A 328 24.90 -2.81 10.38
C LEU A 328 25.36 -1.91 11.53
N ILE A 329 24.62 -1.94 12.64
CA ILE A 329 25.15 -1.46 13.91
C ILE A 329 26.24 -2.49 14.25
N LEU A 330 27.47 -2.20 13.87
CA LEU A 330 28.58 -2.92 14.44
C LEU A 330 28.42 -2.76 15.94
N PRO A 331 28.49 -3.85 16.74
CA PRO A 331 28.54 -3.71 18.19
C PRO A 331 29.62 -2.67 18.46
N VAL A 332 29.25 -1.59 19.14
CA VAL A 332 30.28 -0.68 19.69
C VAL A 332 31.11 -1.59 20.56
N GLU A 333 32.34 -1.85 20.15
CA GLU A 333 33.31 -2.46 21.04
C GLU A 333 33.36 -1.53 22.24
N LEU A 334 32.73 -1.96 23.31
CA LEU A 334 32.87 -1.29 24.59
C LEU A 334 34.39 -1.21 24.84
N PRO A 335 34.95 -0.04 25.14
CA PRO A 335 36.35 0.06 25.50
C PRO A 335 36.58 -1.00 26.55
N VAL A 336 37.54 -1.87 26.31
CA VAL A 336 38.03 -2.83 27.33
C VAL A 336 38.47 -1.99 28.49
N GLU A 337 37.65 -1.90 29.54
CA GLU A 337 38.02 -1.29 30.79
C GLU A 337 39.19 -2.14 31.33
N LEU A 338 40.38 -1.55 31.36
CA LEU A 338 41.51 -2.02 32.12
C LEU A 338 41.05 -2.19 33.57
N PRO A 339 41.46 -3.26 34.26
CA PRO A 339 41.04 -3.52 35.63
C PRO A 339 41.55 -2.38 36.54
N LEU A 340 40.59 -1.58 37.03
CA LEU A 340 40.83 -0.65 38.12
C LEU A 340 40.93 -1.46 39.42
N GLU A 341 42.11 -1.45 40.00
CA GLU A 341 42.39 -1.93 41.37
C GLU A 341 41.44 -1.23 42.36
N LEU A 342 40.78 -2.04 43.17
CA LEU A 342 39.92 -1.58 44.27
C LEU A 342 40.79 -0.97 45.40
N PRO A 343 40.39 0.17 45.96
CA PRO A 343 40.64 0.46 47.35
C PRO A 343 39.41 0.26 48.22
N VAL A 344 39.70 -0.36 49.32
CA VAL A 344 38.84 -0.83 50.40
C VAL A 344 38.23 0.31 51.21
N LYS A 345 37.00 0.02 51.76
CA LYS A 345 36.36 0.51 52.97
C LYS A 345 35.30 1.62 52.90
N LEU A 346 34.13 1.13 53.32
CA LEU A 346 32.97 1.77 53.92
C LEU A 346 33.25 2.67 55.11
N PRO A 347 32.34 3.58 55.57
CA PRO A 347 31.16 3.08 56.29
C PRO A 347 29.83 3.80 56.01
N LEU A 348 28.80 3.05 56.38
CA LEU A 348 27.41 3.34 56.69
C LEU A 348 27.12 4.74 57.24
N GLU A 349 25.97 5.32 56.81
CA GLU A 349 24.87 5.78 57.68
C GLU A 349 23.65 6.16 56.81
N LEU A 350 22.49 5.56 57.16
CA LEU A 350 21.13 5.94 56.76
C LEU A 350 20.59 7.02 57.69
N PRO A 351 19.58 7.79 57.29
CA PRO A 351 18.27 7.65 57.95
C PRO A 351 17.09 7.57 56.99
N VAL A 352 16.30 6.67 57.31
CA VAL A 352 14.85 6.39 57.39
C VAL A 352 13.96 7.63 57.42
N GLU A 353 12.90 7.51 56.63
CA GLU A 353 11.45 7.82 56.85
C GLU A 353 10.80 8.44 55.63
N LEU A 354 9.80 7.90 55.14
CA LEU A 354 8.32 7.87 55.24
C LEU A 354 7.78 7.54 53.85
N SER A 355 6.75 6.86 53.58
CA SER A 355 5.68 6.10 54.27
C SER A 355 4.90 5.33 53.20
N GLU A 356 4.41 4.20 53.62
CA GLU A 356 3.61 3.25 52.86
C GLU A 356 2.26 3.80 52.43
N GLU A 357 1.88 3.51 51.18
CA GLU A 357 0.51 3.13 50.83
C GLU A 357 0.55 2.31 49.56
N ILE A 358 0.69 0.97 49.71
CA ILE A 358 0.52 0.00 48.66
C ILE A 358 -0.85 -0.64 48.81
N ILE A 359 -1.74 -0.36 47.89
CA ILE A 359 -3.03 -1.06 47.77
C ILE A 359 -2.75 -2.47 47.28
N LYS A 360 -2.97 -3.45 48.15
CA LYS A 360 -2.92 -4.90 47.88
C LYS A 360 -4.15 -5.32 47.09
N ILE A 361 -4.01 -5.58 45.80
CA ILE A 361 -4.99 -6.38 45.05
C ILE A 361 -4.51 -7.83 45.09
N LYS A 362 -5.26 -8.66 45.82
CA LYS A 362 -5.05 -10.12 45.91
C LYS A 362 -5.54 -10.78 44.61
N ILE A 363 -4.59 -11.30 43.81
CA ILE A 363 -4.92 -12.23 42.72
C ILE A 363 -5.07 -13.63 43.33
N LYS A 364 -6.29 -14.14 43.38
CA LYS A 364 -6.59 -15.55 43.67
C LYS A 364 -6.40 -16.37 42.40
N LYS A 365 -5.50 -17.35 42.41
CA LYS A 365 -5.42 -18.40 41.37
C LYS A 365 -6.66 -19.31 41.48
N PRO A 366 -7.38 -19.58 40.40
CA PRO A 366 -8.43 -20.62 40.44
C PRO A 366 -7.81 -22.00 40.26
N LYS A 367 -8.27 -22.94 41.11
CA LYS A 367 -7.95 -24.35 41.07
C LYS A 367 -8.63 -25.03 39.86
N ASN A 368 -7.89 -25.90 39.18
CA ASN A 368 -8.39 -26.82 38.16
C ASN A 368 -9.69 -27.55 38.61
N LYS A 369 -10.75 -27.32 37.89
CA LYS A 369 -11.88 -28.25 37.79
C LYS A 369 -12.15 -28.48 36.31
N LYS A 370 -12.11 -29.79 35.94
CA LYS A 370 -12.64 -30.27 34.66
C LYS A 370 -14.06 -29.74 34.50
N GLN A 371 -14.29 -28.94 33.46
CA GLN A 371 -15.66 -28.62 33.05
C GLN A 371 -15.85 -29.07 31.62
N THR A 372 -16.86 -29.90 31.48
CA THR A 372 -17.54 -30.32 30.27
C THR A 372 -17.90 -29.10 29.40
N ASN A 373 -17.61 -29.20 28.09
CA ASN A 373 -18.00 -28.23 27.07
C ASN A 373 -19.52 -28.00 27.07
N THR A 374 -19.95 -26.91 27.65
CA THR A 374 -21.27 -26.35 27.39
C THR A 374 -21.06 -25.12 26.48
N ILE A 375 -21.68 -25.13 25.32
CA ILE A 375 -21.68 -24.09 24.31
C ILE A 375 -22.32 -22.83 24.94
N ASN A 376 -21.51 -21.81 25.26
CA ASN A 376 -22.03 -20.51 25.71
C ASN A 376 -22.61 -19.79 24.52
N THR A 377 -23.92 -19.66 24.50
CA THR A 377 -24.67 -18.72 23.66
C THR A 377 -24.26 -17.28 23.99
N ILE A 378 -24.11 -16.42 22.95
CA ILE A 378 -23.90 -14.98 23.08
C ILE A 378 -25.07 -14.42 23.91
N THR A 379 -24.78 -13.83 25.07
CA THR A 379 -25.83 -13.53 26.06
C THR A 379 -25.99 -12.04 26.40
N THR A 380 -25.21 -11.13 25.82
CA THR A 380 -25.39 -9.69 26.08
C THR A 380 -25.48 -8.90 24.77
N GLN A 381 -26.32 -7.84 24.80
CA GLN A 381 -26.53 -6.95 23.66
C GLN A 381 -25.24 -6.22 23.24
N ASP A 382 -24.38 -5.94 24.22
CA ASP A 382 -23.07 -5.29 23.99
C ASP A 382 -22.07 -6.22 23.26
N GLU A 383 -22.11 -7.53 23.55
CA GLU A 383 -21.26 -8.52 22.86
C GLU A 383 -21.65 -8.65 21.39
N VAL A 384 -22.94 -8.65 21.07
CA VAL A 384 -23.44 -8.70 19.69
C VAL A 384 -23.04 -7.45 18.92
N LEU A 385 -23.14 -6.27 19.54
CA LEU A 385 -22.69 -5.01 18.93
C LEU A 385 -21.18 -5.01 18.65
N LEU A 386 -20.38 -5.53 19.56
CA LEU A 386 -18.93 -5.67 19.38
C LEU A 386 -18.63 -6.60 18.19
N ILE A 387 -19.24 -7.79 18.12
CA ILE A 387 -18.98 -8.75 17.04
C ILE A 387 -19.43 -8.20 15.69
N ASN A 388 -20.57 -7.51 15.62
CA ASN A 388 -21.00 -6.83 14.39
C ASN A 388 -20.00 -5.75 13.94
N SER A 389 -19.43 -5.00 14.87
CA SER A 389 -18.36 -4.05 14.57
C SER A 389 -17.09 -4.73 14.02
N LEU A 390 -16.73 -5.90 14.56
CA LEU A 390 -15.60 -6.70 14.06
C LEU A 390 -15.89 -7.26 12.65
N ILE A 391 -17.11 -7.67 12.36
CA ILE A 391 -17.55 -8.12 11.03
C ILE A 391 -17.45 -6.96 10.02
N GLU A 392 -17.96 -5.78 10.35
CA GLU A 392 -17.86 -4.61 9.49
C GLU A 392 -16.40 -4.18 9.26
N ASN A 393 -15.58 -4.22 10.30
CA ASN A 393 -14.14 -3.95 10.17
C ASN A 393 -13.47 -4.99 9.26
N PHE A 394 -13.81 -6.27 9.39
CA PHE A 394 -13.32 -7.32 8.51
C PHE A 394 -13.76 -7.11 7.05
N LYS A 395 -15.00 -6.73 6.80
CA LYS A 395 -15.52 -6.41 5.46
C LYS A 395 -14.76 -5.24 4.82
N MET A 396 -14.35 -4.24 5.61
CA MET A 396 -13.61 -3.08 5.14
C MET A 396 -12.10 -3.32 4.99
N GLN A 397 -11.48 -4.00 5.94
CA GLN A 397 -10.03 -4.14 6.03
C GLN A 397 -9.52 -5.54 5.62
N GLY A 398 -10.43 -6.51 5.46
CA GLY A 398 -10.12 -7.88 5.05
C GLY A 398 -9.31 -8.66 6.09
N TYR A 399 -8.52 -9.60 5.62
CA TYR A 399 -7.74 -10.56 6.40
C TYR A 399 -6.89 -9.93 7.53
N ILE A 400 -6.35 -8.73 7.32
CA ILE A 400 -5.49 -8.07 8.32
C ILE A 400 -6.22 -7.83 9.64
N SER A 401 -7.52 -7.54 9.58
CA SER A 401 -8.33 -7.31 10.78
C SER A 401 -8.55 -8.58 11.61
N LEU A 402 -8.37 -9.76 11.02
CA LEU A 402 -8.50 -11.04 11.70
C LEU A 402 -7.27 -11.39 12.54
N CYS A 403 -6.08 -10.90 12.16
CA CYS A 403 -4.80 -11.28 12.75
C CYS A 403 -4.67 -10.94 14.25
N MET A 404 -5.49 -10.02 14.74
CA MET A 404 -5.49 -9.57 16.15
C MET A 404 -6.66 -10.11 16.96
N LEU A 405 -7.54 -10.93 16.35
CA LEU A 405 -8.72 -11.43 17.00
C LEU A 405 -8.43 -12.72 17.77
N THR A 406 -9.07 -12.86 18.93
CA THR A 406 -9.02 -14.08 19.71
C THR A 406 -9.88 -15.16 19.06
N GLU A 407 -9.65 -16.45 19.44
CA GLU A 407 -10.47 -17.56 18.99
C GLU A 407 -11.96 -17.33 19.25
N ILE A 408 -12.30 -16.75 20.42
CA ILE A 408 -13.68 -16.44 20.80
C ILE A 408 -14.30 -15.45 19.80
N ASN A 409 -13.58 -14.39 19.43
CA ASN A 409 -14.07 -13.39 18.49
C ASN A 409 -14.29 -13.99 17.10
N LEU A 410 -13.33 -14.75 16.58
CA LEU A 410 -13.43 -15.43 15.30
C LEU A 410 -14.59 -16.45 15.27
N THR A 411 -14.74 -17.21 16.35
CA THR A 411 -15.84 -18.17 16.50
C THR A 411 -17.20 -17.47 16.52
N ASN A 412 -17.31 -16.35 17.22
CA ASN A 412 -18.57 -15.60 17.30
C ASN A 412 -18.90 -14.90 15.96
N MET A 413 -17.91 -14.41 15.23
CA MET A 413 -18.10 -13.87 13.86
C MET A 413 -18.64 -14.96 12.92
N LEU A 414 -18.06 -16.17 12.94
CA LEU A 414 -18.55 -17.32 12.15
C LEU A 414 -19.96 -17.74 12.56
N LYS A 415 -20.27 -17.75 13.86
CA LYS A 415 -21.63 -18.09 14.34
C LYS A 415 -22.66 -17.09 13.84
N ILE A 416 -22.41 -15.78 14.02
CA ILE A 416 -23.36 -14.76 13.56
C ILE A 416 -23.54 -14.84 12.04
N ALA A 417 -22.45 -15.02 11.27
CA ALA A 417 -22.54 -15.17 9.82
C ALA A 417 -23.37 -16.38 9.40
N ASN A 418 -23.19 -17.52 10.08
CA ASN A 418 -23.95 -18.74 9.83
C ASN A 418 -25.43 -18.57 10.21
N ASP A 419 -25.71 -18.01 11.39
CA ASP A 419 -27.09 -17.85 11.89
C ASP A 419 -27.88 -16.89 10.99
N GLU A 420 -27.28 -15.79 10.56
CA GLU A 420 -27.92 -14.84 9.63
C GLU A 420 -28.16 -15.49 8.26
N TYR A 421 -27.21 -16.24 7.72
CA TYR A 421 -27.33 -16.85 6.40
C TYR A 421 -28.34 -18.03 6.40
N TYR A 422 -28.16 -19.00 7.32
CA TYR A 422 -28.96 -20.23 7.29
C TYR A 422 -30.32 -20.11 7.98
N CYS A 423 -30.43 -19.30 9.04
CA CYS A 423 -31.68 -19.20 9.82
C CYS A 423 -32.52 -18.00 9.41
N ASN A 424 -31.89 -16.87 9.04
CA ASN A 424 -32.60 -15.64 8.70
C ASN A 424 -32.60 -15.34 7.19
N GLY A 425 -31.86 -16.07 6.36
CA GLY A 425 -31.74 -15.86 4.92
C GLY A 425 -31.03 -14.55 4.54
N ILE A 426 -30.27 -13.98 5.47
CA ILE A 426 -29.56 -12.70 5.29
C ILE A 426 -28.05 -12.95 5.15
N SER A 427 -27.47 -12.60 4.01
CA SER A 427 -26.01 -12.65 3.82
C SER A 427 -25.37 -11.35 4.36
N ILE A 428 -24.73 -11.43 5.53
CA ILE A 428 -24.04 -10.29 6.15
C ILE A 428 -22.61 -10.08 5.62
N MET A 429 -22.07 -11.06 4.89
CA MET A 429 -20.80 -10.98 4.17
C MET A 429 -20.86 -11.84 2.91
N THR A 430 -19.95 -11.64 1.97
CA THR A 430 -19.89 -12.47 0.75
C THR A 430 -19.35 -13.86 1.05
N ASP A 431 -19.65 -14.85 0.20
CA ASP A 431 -19.13 -16.22 0.33
C ASP A 431 -17.60 -16.25 0.42
N ALA A 432 -16.93 -15.42 -0.39
CA ALA A 432 -15.48 -15.30 -0.35
C ALA A 432 -14.95 -14.70 0.97
N GLN A 433 -15.69 -13.78 1.59
CA GLN A 433 -15.33 -13.24 2.91
C GLN A 433 -15.55 -14.29 4.00
N TYR A 434 -16.64 -15.04 3.89
CA TYR A 434 -16.92 -16.12 4.82
C TYR A 434 -15.84 -17.21 4.75
N ASP A 435 -15.47 -17.66 3.55
CA ASP A 435 -14.42 -18.66 3.35
C ASP A 435 -13.09 -18.22 3.96
N ILE A 436 -12.73 -16.94 3.83
CA ILE A 436 -11.50 -16.41 4.42
C ILE A 436 -11.54 -16.41 5.93
N LEU A 437 -12.64 -15.93 6.52
CA LEU A 437 -12.81 -15.95 7.97
C LEU A 437 -12.71 -17.39 8.50
N ARG A 438 -13.33 -18.32 7.80
CA ARG A 438 -13.30 -19.74 8.14
C ARG A 438 -11.91 -20.37 7.98
N GLU A 439 -11.28 -20.19 6.83
CA GLU A 439 -9.93 -20.71 6.56
C GLU A 439 -8.89 -20.11 7.51
N TYR A 440 -8.99 -18.82 7.78
CA TYR A 440 -8.12 -18.17 8.76
C TYR A 440 -8.30 -18.78 10.15
N THR A 441 -9.54 -18.95 10.59
CA THR A 441 -9.84 -19.54 11.90
C THR A 441 -9.26 -20.95 11.99
N LEU A 442 -9.42 -21.79 10.97
CA LEU A 442 -8.87 -23.14 10.92
C LEU A 442 -7.33 -23.15 10.86
N SER A 443 -6.71 -22.16 10.22
CA SER A 443 -5.26 -22.07 10.13
C SER A 443 -4.59 -21.78 11.47
N ILE A 444 -5.26 -21.01 12.34
CA ILE A 444 -4.75 -20.64 13.67
C ILE A 444 -5.27 -21.57 14.74
N TYR A 445 -6.51 -22.01 14.62
CA TYR A 445 -7.23 -22.89 15.57
C TYR A 445 -7.81 -24.11 14.85
N PRO A 446 -6.99 -25.14 14.50
CA PRO A 446 -7.43 -26.29 13.72
C PRO A 446 -8.57 -27.08 14.37
N GLU A 447 -8.67 -27.05 15.68
CA GLU A 447 -9.70 -27.74 16.47
C GLU A 447 -11.01 -26.95 16.63
N ASN A 448 -11.12 -25.77 15.99
CA ASN A 448 -12.30 -24.92 16.12
C ASN A 448 -13.52 -25.57 15.45
N ILE A 449 -14.47 -26.04 16.25
CA ILE A 449 -15.64 -26.81 15.81
C ILE A 449 -16.56 -26.00 14.89
N THR A 450 -16.72 -24.70 15.14
CA THR A 450 -17.57 -23.82 14.32
C THR A 450 -16.99 -23.64 12.90
N ALA A 451 -15.68 -23.44 12.80
CA ALA A 451 -14.99 -23.35 11.52
C ALA A 451 -14.95 -24.70 10.77
N GLN A 452 -14.81 -25.81 11.48
CA GLN A 452 -14.85 -27.16 10.87
C GLN A 452 -16.23 -27.48 10.28
N LYS A 453 -17.31 -27.21 11.00
CA LYS A 453 -18.68 -27.52 10.57
C LYS A 453 -19.16 -26.66 9.41
N GLY A 454 -18.84 -25.37 9.41
CA GLY A 454 -19.17 -24.45 8.33
C GLY A 454 -20.65 -24.20 8.06
N HIS A 455 -21.55 -24.54 9.00
CA HIS A 455 -23.00 -24.32 8.91
C HIS A 455 -23.65 -24.20 10.29
N ALA A 456 -24.76 -23.46 10.36
CA ALA A 456 -25.57 -23.37 11.57
C ALA A 456 -26.46 -24.60 11.73
N SER A 457 -26.74 -24.96 12.97
CA SER A 457 -27.84 -25.86 13.34
C SER A 457 -29.00 -24.99 13.83
N CYS A 458 -29.93 -24.68 12.95
CA CYS A 458 -31.17 -23.98 13.30
C CYS A 458 -32.11 -24.88 14.04
#